data_f5b886b1ca6ec8d31d3081d79639a78f
#
_entry.id   f5b886b1ca6ec8d31d3081d79639a78f
#
_cell.length_a   1.000
_cell.length_b   1.000
_cell.length_c   1.000
_cell.angle_alpha   90.00
_cell.angle_beta   90.00
_cell.angle_gamma   90.00
#
_symmetry.space_group_name_H-M   'P 1'
#
loop_
_entity.id
_entity.type
_entity.pdbx_description
1 polymer ?
#
loop_
_entity_poly.entity_id
_entity_poly.type
_entity_poly.pdbx_seq_one_letter_code
_entity_poly.pdbx_strand_id
1 'polypeptide(L)'
;IKQLLGAGGQGEVYSVESGHKAYALKWYYKNTATRNQKEILDNLIQSGPPDASFLWPQDMIFRDYGESFGYIMPLRPQNYRSIVDMMKRKAEPSFYCLCKAAYHLTKGYHALHGKGYSYRDISFGNVFFDPDTGDVLICDNDNVSYNGAKTGIYGTPRFMAPEIVTGKAKPSRNTDLFSLAVLLFY
;
A
#
# COMPACT_ATOMS: atom_id res chain seq x y z
N ILE A 1 -2.98 5.45 -21.26
CA ILE A 1 -1.81 4.86 -20.57
C ILE A 1 -0.57 5.58 -21.09
N LYS A 2 0.30 6.09 -20.20
CA LYS A 2 1.53 6.81 -20.57
C LYS A 2 2.79 5.97 -20.36
N GLN A 3 2.98 5.41 -19.16
CA GLN A 3 4.23 4.75 -18.79
C GLN A 3 3.97 3.63 -17.78
N LEU A 4 4.72 2.53 -17.91
CA LEU A 4 4.82 1.50 -16.86
C LEU A 4 5.63 2.06 -15.69
N LEU A 5 5.06 2.05 -14.50
CA LEU A 5 5.69 2.50 -13.25
C LEU A 5 6.31 1.34 -12.47
N GLY A 6 5.74 0.15 -12.60
CA GLY A 6 6.22 -1.05 -11.92
C GLY A 6 5.38 -2.29 -12.24
N ALA A 7 5.92 -3.46 -11.90
CA ALA A 7 5.23 -4.74 -12.00
C ALA A 7 5.50 -5.55 -10.73
N GLY A 8 4.50 -6.30 -10.27
CA GLY A 8 4.57 -7.15 -9.09
C GLY A 8 3.85 -8.48 -9.29
N GLY A 9 3.71 -9.26 -8.22
CA GLY A 9 3.08 -10.59 -8.28
C GLY A 9 1.59 -10.58 -8.64
N GLN A 10 0.90 -9.46 -8.43
CA GLN A 10 -0.54 -9.35 -8.65
C GLN A 10 -0.91 -8.65 -9.95
N GLY A 11 -0.01 -7.81 -10.51
CA GLY A 11 -0.32 -6.99 -11.69
C GLY A 11 0.75 -5.97 -11.99
N GLU A 12 0.41 -5.06 -12.88
CA GLU A 12 1.27 -3.97 -13.35
C GLU A 12 0.67 -2.62 -12.98
N VAL A 13 1.52 -1.65 -12.70
CA VAL A 13 1.12 -0.28 -12.36
C VAL A 13 1.56 0.66 -13.47
N TYR A 14 0.64 1.42 -14.00
CA TYR A 14 0.86 2.37 -15.09
C TYR A 14 0.53 3.79 -14.65
N SER A 15 1.23 4.77 -15.20
CA SER A 15 0.79 6.15 -15.17
C SER A 15 -0.26 6.36 -16.28
N VAL A 16 -1.38 6.95 -15.90
CA VAL A 16 -2.50 7.23 -16.82
C VAL A 16 -2.97 8.66 -16.62
N GLU A 17 -3.65 9.19 -17.63
CA GLU A 17 -4.25 10.54 -17.57
C GLU A 17 -5.72 10.44 -17.97
N SER A 18 -6.55 11.11 -17.21
CA SER A 18 -7.98 11.29 -17.51
C SER A 18 -8.32 12.78 -17.35
N GLY A 19 -8.73 13.41 -18.45
CA GLY A 19 -8.83 14.87 -18.52
C GLY A 19 -7.45 15.51 -18.31
N HIS A 20 -7.34 16.41 -17.31
CA HIS A 20 -6.10 17.11 -16.96
C HIS A 20 -5.45 16.54 -15.68
N LYS A 21 -5.88 15.37 -15.21
CA LYS A 21 -5.42 14.78 -13.96
C LYS A 21 -4.69 13.47 -14.21
N ALA A 22 -3.53 13.33 -13.57
CA ALA A 22 -2.72 12.12 -13.63
C ALA A 22 -3.08 11.17 -12.48
N TYR A 23 -3.10 9.86 -12.78
CA TYR A 23 -3.38 8.77 -11.84
C TYR A 23 -2.37 7.66 -12.02
N ALA A 24 -2.27 6.78 -11.02
CA ALA A 24 -1.70 5.46 -11.17
C ALA A 24 -2.84 4.45 -11.39
N LEU A 25 -2.68 3.56 -12.38
CA LEU A 25 -3.59 2.45 -12.67
C LEU A 25 -2.88 1.15 -12.32
N LYS A 26 -3.36 0.40 -11.32
CA LYS A 26 -2.94 -0.99 -11.08
C LYS A 26 -3.87 -1.91 -11.86
N TRP A 27 -3.29 -2.66 -12.79
CA TRP A 27 -3.99 -3.63 -13.65
C TRP A 27 -3.64 -5.04 -13.22
N TYR A 28 -4.63 -5.84 -12.85
CA TYR A 28 -4.41 -7.20 -12.37
C TYR A 28 -4.12 -8.18 -13.48
N TYR A 29 -3.26 -9.18 -13.19
CA TYR A 29 -3.13 -10.36 -14.03
C TYR A 29 -4.39 -11.23 -13.93
N LYS A 30 -4.68 -12.01 -14.99
CA LYS A 30 -5.90 -12.86 -15.04
C LYS A 30 -6.06 -13.78 -13.83
N ASN A 31 -4.97 -14.34 -13.31
CA ASN A 31 -4.95 -15.25 -12.16
C ASN A 31 -5.15 -14.53 -10.81
N THR A 32 -4.98 -13.24 -10.76
CA THR A 32 -5.15 -12.42 -9.55
C THR A 32 -6.40 -11.54 -9.59
N ALA A 33 -7.00 -11.35 -10.77
CA ALA A 33 -8.27 -10.66 -10.99
C ALA A 33 -9.47 -11.52 -10.55
N THR A 34 -9.56 -11.82 -9.26
CA THR A 34 -10.60 -12.68 -8.70
C THR A 34 -11.84 -11.89 -8.30
N ARG A 35 -13.00 -12.57 -8.20
CA ARG A 35 -14.23 -11.97 -7.67
C ARG A 35 -14.04 -11.42 -6.26
N ASN A 36 -13.33 -12.15 -5.41
CA ASN A 36 -13.04 -11.71 -4.05
C ASN A 36 -12.21 -10.41 -4.04
N GLN A 37 -11.21 -10.30 -4.94
CA GLN A 37 -10.41 -9.08 -5.07
C GLN A 37 -11.25 -7.89 -5.53
N LYS A 38 -12.21 -8.12 -6.44
CA LYS A 38 -13.16 -7.10 -6.86
C LYS A 38 -14.03 -6.62 -5.70
N GLU A 39 -14.60 -7.53 -4.92
CA GLU A 39 -15.43 -7.20 -3.75
C GLU A 39 -14.64 -6.42 -2.68
N ILE A 40 -13.36 -6.77 -2.46
CA ILE A 40 -12.48 -6.01 -1.57
C ILE A 40 -12.30 -4.58 -2.07
N LEU A 41 -11.98 -4.39 -3.36
CA LEU A 41 -11.79 -3.06 -3.95
C LEU A 41 -13.05 -2.21 -3.89
N ASP A 42 -14.22 -2.77 -4.21
CA ASP A 42 -15.50 -2.07 -4.12
C ASP A 42 -15.73 -1.54 -2.69
N ASN A 43 -15.48 -2.37 -1.68
CA ASN A 43 -15.59 -1.96 -0.27
C ASN A 43 -14.58 -0.87 0.12
N LEU A 44 -13.32 -0.97 -0.34
CA LEU A 44 -12.30 0.03 -0.06
C LEU A 44 -12.64 1.38 -0.70
N ILE A 45 -13.08 1.38 -1.96
CA ILE A 45 -13.50 2.59 -2.68
C ILE A 45 -14.67 3.27 -1.95
N GLN A 46 -15.68 2.50 -1.54
CA GLN A 46 -16.83 3.04 -0.81
C GLN A 46 -16.46 3.60 0.57
N SER A 47 -15.52 2.97 1.28
CA SER A 47 -15.12 3.42 2.61
C SER A 47 -14.24 4.67 2.61
N GLY A 48 -13.60 4.96 1.49
CA GLY A 48 -12.61 6.02 1.35
C GLY A 48 -11.33 5.81 2.17
N PRO A 49 -10.30 6.62 1.94
CA PRO A 49 -9.01 6.49 2.62
C PRO A 49 -9.14 6.70 4.14
N PRO A 50 -8.30 6.00 4.93
CA PRO A 50 -8.23 6.25 6.37
C PRO A 50 -7.64 7.62 6.71
N ASP A 51 -6.66 8.04 5.91
CA ASP A 51 -5.88 9.26 6.07
C ASP A 51 -5.33 9.66 4.69
N ALA A 52 -4.91 10.91 4.52
CA ALA A 52 -4.37 11.44 3.27
C ALA A 52 -3.03 10.81 2.85
N SER A 53 -2.34 10.10 3.75
CA SER A 53 -1.10 9.40 3.44
C SER A 53 -1.28 8.13 2.59
N PHE A 54 -2.52 7.63 2.41
CA PHE A 54 -2.77 6.43 1.64
C PHE A 54 -3.05 6.75 0.16
N LEU A 55 -2.28 6.15 -0.75
CA LEU A 55 -2.60 6.11 -2.19
C LEU A 55 -3.77 5.14 -2.42
N TRP A 56 -4.95 5.55 -2.00
CA TRP A 56 -6.13 4.70 -1.88
C TRP A 56 -6.83 4.48 -3.21
N PRO A 57 -7.43 3.29 -3.45
CA PRO A 57 -8.28 3.03 -4.60
C PRO A 57 -9.41 4.06 -4.69
N GLN A 58 -9.61 4.64 -5.88
CA GLN A 58 -10.61 5.68 -6.13
C GLN A 58 -11.75 5.20 -7.02
N ASP A 59 -11.44 4.40 -8.03
CA ASP A 59 -12.43 3.88 -8.96
C ASP A 59 -11.90 2.62 -9.65
N MET A 60 -12.81 1.76 -10.11
CA MET A 60 -12.48 0.54 -10.83
C MET A 60 -12.53 0.77 -12.35
N ILE A 61 -11.59 0.16 -13.05
CA ILE A 61 -11.52 0.17 -14.51
C ILE A 61 -11.70 -1.27 -15.01
N PHE A 62 -12.57 -1.44 -16.00
CA PHE A 62 -12.91 -2.73 -16.56
C PHE A 62 -12.56 -2.83 -18.03
N ARG A 63 -12.26 -4.04 -18.48
CA ARG A 63 -12.11 -4.44 -19.88
C ARG A 63 -12.80 -5.80 -20.10
N ASP A 64 -13.05 -6.14 -21.37
CA ASP A 64 -13.54 -7.44 -21.77
C ASP A 64 -14.82 -7.87 -21.01
N TYR A 65 -15.84 -6.98 -21.00
CA TYR A 65 -17.11 -7.19 -20.30
C TYR A 65 -16.96 -7.49 -18.79
N GLY A 66 -15.85 -7.06 -18.18
CA GLY A 66 -15.60 -7.20 -16.74
C GLY A 66 -14.77 -8.42 -16.35
N GLU A 67 -14.26 -9.20 -17.31
CA GLU A 67 -13.35 -10.33 -17.02
C GLU A 67 -11.96 -9.87 -16.57
N SER A 68 -11.51 -8.71 -17.07
CA SER A 68 -10.23 -8.10 -16.68
C SER A 68 -10.52 -6.75 -16.05
N PHE A 69 -9.87 -6.45 -14.93
CA PHE A 69 -10.06 -5.18 -14.22
C PHE A 69 -8.79 -4.69 -13.56
N GLY A 70 -8.83 -3.44 -13.20
CA GLY A 70 -7.84 -2.73 -12.40
C GLY A 70 -8.50 -1.63 -11.60
N TYR A 71 -7.72 -0.81 -10.93
CA TYR A 71 -8.21 0.37 -10.23
C TYR A 71 -7.28 1.55 -10.39
N ILE A 72 -7.83 2.74 -10.32
CA ILE A 72 -7.05 3.98 -10.28
C ILE A 72 -6.88 4.47 -8.84
N MET A 73 -5.74 5.10 -8.60
CA MET A 73 -5.37 5.73 -7.34
C MET A 73 -4.57 7.01 -7.61
N PRO A 74 -4.35 7.87 -6.63
CA PRO A 74 -3.50 9.04 -6.80
C PRO A 74 -2.11 8.64 -7.30
N LEU A 75 -1.58 9.38 -8.29
CA LEU A 75 -0.21 9.18 -8.74
C LEU A 75 0.76 9.73 -7.68
N ARG A 76 1.73 8.92 -7.27
CA ARG A 76 2.78 9.35 -6.34
C ARG A 76 3.60 10.49 -6.94
N PRO A 77 3.76 11.63 -6.26
CA PRO A 77 4.64 12.71 -6.71
C PRO A 77 6.11 12.28 -6.77
N GLN A 78 6.88 12.91 -7.66
CA GLN A 78 8.28 12.51 -7.93
C GLN A 78 9.26 12.83 -6.78
N ASN A 79 8.92 13.77 -5.91
CA ASN A 79 9.72 14.10 -4.72
C ASN A 79 9.69 13.02 -3.64
N TYR A 80 8.70 12.13 -3.64
CA TYR A 80 8.66 11.00 -2.71
C TYR A 80 9.63 9.90 -3.10
N ARG A 81 10.49 9.49 -2.17
CA ARG A 81 11.53 8.46 -2.30
C ARG A 81 11.16 7.20 -1.56
N SER A 82 11.66 6.07 -2.03
CA SER A 82 11.49 4.81 -1.32
C SER A 82 12.50 4.70 -0.15
N ILE A 83 12.18 3.89 0.85
CA ILE A 83 13.13 3.54 1.91
C ILE A 83 14.38 2.86 1.32
N VAL A 84 14.22 2.09 0.23
CA VAL A 84 15.35 1.47 -0.48
C VAL A 84 16.27 2.52 -1.12
N ASP A 85 15.73 3.65 -1.61
CA ASP A 85 16.57 4.75 -2.12
C ASP A 85 17.39 5.40 -1.00
N MET A 86 16.83 5.57 0.19
CA MET A 86 17.56 6.02 1.37
C MET A 86 18.67 5.02 1.77
N MET A 87 18.38 3.73 1.84
CA MET A 87 19.37 2.69 2.14
C MET A 87 20.52 2.66 1.13
N LYS A 88 20.26 3.01 -0.13
CA LYS A 88 21.26 3.14 -1.21
C LYS A 88 21.90 4.52 -1.28
N ARG A 89 21.65 5.40 -0.33
CA ARG A 89 22.14 6.78 -0.27
C ARG A 89 21.78 7.63 -1.50
N LYS A 90 20.62 7.34 -2.11
CA LYS A 90 20.04 8.16 -3.17
C LYS A 90 19.13 9.27 -2.63
N ALA A 91 18.81 9.22 -1.36
CA ALA A 91 18.13 10.24 -0.58
C ALA A 91 18.77 10.27 0.81
N GLU A 92 19.09 11.46 1.30
CA GLU A 92 19.76 11.68 2.59
C GLU A 92 18.91 12.62 3.46
N PRO A 93 17.80 12.13 4.02
CA PRO A 93 16.94 12.93 4.89
C PRO A 93 17.66 13.26 6.21
N SER A 94 17.31 14.38 6.82
CA SER A 94 17.74 14.67 8.18
C SER A 94 17.11 13.69 9.18
N PHE A 95 17.73 13.51 10.35
CA PHE A 95 17.16 12.69 11.42
C PHE A 95 15.77 13.21 11.87
N TYR A 96 15.57 14.52 11.89
CA TYR A 96 14.29 15.13 12.16
C TYR A 96 13.22 14.72 11.13
N CYS A 97 13.58 14.70 9.87
CA CYS A 97 12.69 14.23 8.79
C CYS A 97 12.31 12.77 8.97
N LEU A 98 13.26 11.89 9.34
CA LEU A 98 12.98 10.48 9.63
C LEU A 98 12.04 10.32 10.82
N CYS A 99 12.23 11.07 11.90
CA CYS A 99 11.32 11.07 13.05
C CYS A 99 9.90 11.51 12.65
N LYS A 100 9.80 12.52 11.79
CA LYS A 100 8.51 12.98 11.24
C LYS A 100 7.84 11.92 10.38
N ALA A 101 8.59 11.27 9.50
CA ALA A 101 8.08 10.17 8.68
C ALA A 101 7.58 9.00 9.54
N ALA A 102 8.34 8.62 10.57
CA ALA A 102 7.93 7.59 11.52
C ALA A 102 6.62 7.96 12.25
N TYR A 103 6.49 9.21 12.67
CA TYR A 103 5.25 9.71 13.28
C TYR A 103 4.07 9.65 12.30
N HIS A 104 4.25 10.10 11.06
CA HIS A 104 3.19 10.08 10.05
C HIS A 104 2.77 8.64 9.68
N LEU A 105 3.72 7.71 9.58
CA LEU A 105 3.42 6.28 9.37
C LEU A 105 2.59 5.72 10.51
N THR A 106 3.01 5.96 11.75
CA THR A 106 2.29 5.48 12.94
C THR A 106 0.87 6.04 13.00
N LYS A 107 0.71 7.35 12.72
CA LYS A 107 -0.60 8.01 12.64
C LYS A 107 -1.48 7.42 11.54
N GLY A 108 -0.93 7.20 10.35
CA GLY A 108 -1.66 6.61 9.23
C GLY A 108 -2.17 5.19 9.56
N TYR A 109 -1.29 4.30 10.04
CA TYR A 109 -1.71 2.95 10.43
C TYR A 109 -2.66 2.94 11.62
N HIS A 110 -2.52 3.87 12.57
CA HIS A 110 -3.50 4.04 13.65
C HIS A 110 -4.89 4.39 13.09
N ALA A 111 -4.97 5.31 12.13
CA ALA A 111 -6.23 5.67 11.46
C ALA A 111 -6.83 4.49 10.69
N LEU A 112 -6.00 3.69 9.97
CA LEU A 112 -6.43 2.46 9.30
C LEU A 112 -7.04 1.46 10.29
N HIS A 113 -6.34 1.20 11.38
CA HIS A 113 -6.79 0.30 12.44
C HIS A 113 -8.07 0.80 13.12
N GLY A 114 -8.21 2.13 13.28
CA GLY A 114 -9.43 2.77 13.82
C GLY A 114 -10.67 2.52 12.96
N LYS A 115 -10.51 2.39 11.63
CA LYS A 115 -11.59 1.98 10.71
C LYS A 115 -11.89 0.47 10.71
N GLY A 116 -11.21 -0.32 11.55
CA GLY A 116 -11.42 -1.78 11.64
C GLY A 116 -10.62 -2.60 10.63
N TYR A 117 -9.72 -1.99 9.87
CA TYR A 117 -8.88 -2.66 8.89
C TYR A 117 -7.56 -3.18 9.47
N SER A 118 -6.92 -4.11 8.77
CA SER A 118 -5.51 -4.48 8.87
C SER A 118 -4.85 -4.36 7.50
N TYR A 119 -3.58 -3.91 7.47
CA TYR A 119 -2.83 -3.65 6.23
C TYR A 119 -2.18 -4.91 5.68
N ARG A 120 -1.59 -5.73 6.56
CA ARG A 120 -1.02 -7.08 6.34
C ARG A 120 0.32 -7.14 5.65
N ASP A 121 0.69 -6.18 4.82
CA ASP A 121 1.95 -6.19 4.06
C ASP A 121 2.75 -4.90 4.27
N ILE A 122 2.97 -4.51 5.53
CA ILE A 122 3.87 -3.41 5.87
C ILE A 122 5.30 -3.82 5.53
N SER A 123 5.93 -3.10 4.61
CA SER A 123 7.28 -3.36 4.13
C SER A 123 7.91 -2.13 3.48
N PHE A 124 9.21 -2.17 3.20
CA PHE A 124 9.93 -1.10 2.50
C PHE A 124 9.37 -0.78 1.11
N GLY A 125 8.78 -1.78 0.43
CA GLY A 125 8.23 -1.60 -0.92
C GLY A 125 6.96 -0.78 -0.97
N ASN A 126 6.23 -0.71 0.15
CA ASN A 126 4.90 -0.14 0.23
C ASN A 126 4.85 1.24 0.89
N VAL A 127 6.02 1.80 1.24
CA VAL A 127 6.14 3.10 1.88
C VAL A 127 7.10 4.01 1.12
N PHE A 128 6.66 5.22 0.88
CA PHE A 128 7.44 6.31 0.32
C PHE A 128 7.41 7.51 1.25
N PHE A 129 8.45 8.31 1.25
CA PHE A 129 8.53 9.52 2.05
C PHE A 129 9.15 10.67 1.25
N ASP A 130 8.78 11.87 1.60
CA ASP A 130 9.43 13.09 1.13
C ASP A 130 10.65 13.37 2.02
N PRO A 131 11.89 13.37 1.49
CA PRO A 131 13.10 13.54 2.29
C PRO A 131 13.27 14.94 2.88
N ASP A 132 12.53 15.93 2.38
CA ASP A 132 12.61 17.31 2.84
C ASP A 132 11.57 17.60 3.94
N THR A 133 10.37 17.03 3.81
CA THR A 133 9.25 17.33 4.72
C THR A 133 8.95 16.23 5.75
N GLY A 134 9.33 14.98 5.47
CA GLY A 134 8.97 13.81 6.28
C GLY A 134 7.51 13.37 6.10
N ASP A 135 6.81 13.90 5.11
CA ASP A 135 5.49 13.39 4.75
C ASP A 135 5.62 12.01 4.11
N VAL A 136 4.60 11.16 4.30
CA VAL A 136 4.65 9.77 3.84
C VAL A 136 3.49 9.44 2.92
N LEU A 137 3.72 8.47 2.03
CA LEU A 137 2.69 7.85 1.21
C LEU A 137 2.77 6.34 1.36
N ILE A 138 1.62 5.72 1.61
CA ILE A 138 1.43 4.29 1.77
C ILE A 138 0.70 3.79 0.52
N CYS A 139 1.30 2.86 -0.19
CA CYS A 139 0.75 2.30 -1.43
C CYS A 139 0.34 0.83 -1.25
N ASP A 140 -0.08 0.18 -2.34
CA ASP A 140 -0.52 -1.24 -2.36
C ASP A 140 -1.67 -1.54 -1.39
N ASN A 141 -2.62 -0.62 -1.32
CA ASN A 141 -3.72 -0.64 -0.34
C ASN A 141 -4.84 -1.64 -0.67
N ASP A 142 -4.79 -2.30 -1.82
CA ASP A 142 -5.71 -3.35 -2.23
C ASP A 142 -5.51 -4.68 -1.47
N ASN A 143 -4.46 -4.77 -0.65
CA ASN A 143 -4.24 -5.85 0.31
C ASN A 143 -4.93 -5.61 1.65
N VAL A 144 -5.41 -4.40 1.89
CA VAL A 144 -6.15 -4.03 3.10
C VAL A 144 -7.47 -4.79 3.18
N SER A 145 -7.80 -5.27 4.35
CA SER A 145 -9.09 -5.92 4.59
C SER A 145 -9.51 -5.79 6.05
N TYR A 146 -10.77 -6.08 6.33
CA TYR A 146 -11.25 -6.11 7.72
C TYR A 146 -10.38 -7.02 8.59
N ASN A 147 -10.12 -6.56 9.81
CA ASN A 147 -9.33 -7.30 10.77
C ASN A 147 -9.91 -8.70 11.00
N GLY A 148 -9.06 -9.72 10.82
CA GLY A 148 -9.46 -11.13 10.94
C GLY A 148 -10.06 -11.76 9.68
N ALA A 149 -10.24 -11.05 8.57
CA ALA A 149 -10.71 -11.64 7.33
C ALA A 149 -9.71 -12.68 6.78
N LYS A 150 -10.23 -13.73 6.15
CA LYS A 150 -9.42 -14.79 5.51
C LYS A 150 -8.99 -14.29 4.12
N THR A 151 -7.72 -13.98 3.95
CA THR A 151 -7.11 -13.70 2.63
C THR A 151 -5.84 -14.51 2.49
N GLY A 152 -5.34 -14.66 1.26
CA GLY A 152 -4.09 -15.41 0.97
C GLY A 152 -2.80 -14.59 1.21
N ILE A 153 -2.90 -13.35 1.69
CA ILE A 153 -1.75 -12.46 1.90
C ILE A 153 -1.34 -12.53 3.36
N TYR A 154 -0.09 -12.90 3.60
CA TYR A 154 0.50 -13.08 4.92
C TYR A 154 1.56 -12.03 5.25
N GLY A 155 2.03 -11.27 4.26
CA GLY A 155 3.02 -10.21 4.38
C GLY A 155 4.38 -10.55 3.76
N THR A 156 5.28 -9.59 3.82
CA THR A 156 6.67 -9.73 3.37
C THR A 156 7.52 -10.43 4.45
N PRO A 157 8.24 -11.54 4.16
CA PRO A 157 8.86 -12.42 5.16
C PRO A 157 9.68 -11.73 6.26
N ARG A 158 10.46 -10.70 5.92
CA ARG A 158 11.30 -9.97 6.90
C ARG A 158 10.51 -9.12 7.89
N PHE A 159 9.26 -8.80 7.57
CA PHE A 159 8.37 -7.94 8.35
C PHE A 159 7.27 -8.73 9.06
N MET A 160 7.10 -10.01 8.70
CA MET A 160 6.04 -10.84 9.29
C MET A 160 6.31 -11.09 10.77
N ALA A 161 5.25 -10.96 11.57
CA ALA A 161 5.27 -11.35 12.97
C ALA A 161 5.60 -12.85 13.12
N PRO A 162 6.37 -13.26 14.15
CA PRO A 162 6.79 -14.65 14.33
C PRO A 162 5.65 -15.66 14.34
N GLU A 163 4.51 -15.30 14.90
CA GLU A 163 3.31 -16.13 14.95
C GLU A 163 2.67 -16.34 13.56
N ILE A 164 2.85 -15.38 12.64
CA ILE A 164 2.46 -15.56 11.23
C ILE A 164 3.40 -16.54 10.52
N VAL A 165 4.72 -16.35 10.70
CA VAL A 165 5.76 -17.22 10.10
C VAL A 165 5.58 -18.68 10.54
N THR A 166 5.22 -18.89 11.82
CA THR A 166 5.01 -20.23 12.39
C THR A 166 3.60 -20.79 12.15
N GLY A 167 2.73 -20.05 11.46
CA GLY A 167 1.35 -20.46 11.18
C GLY A 167 0.42 -20.49 12.41
N LYS A 168 0.84 -19.92 13.55
CA LYS A 168 0.08 -19.88 14.81
C LYS A 168 -0.98 -18.78 14.82
N ALA A 169 -0.85 -17.77 13.99
CA ALA A 169 -1.81 -16.67 13.87
C ALA A 169 -2.06 -16.31 12.40
N LYS A 170 -3.10 -15.51 12.17
CA LYS A 170 -3.41 -14.89 10.87
C LYS A 170 -3.11 -13.40 10.95
N PRO A 171 -2.85 -12.75 9.78
CA PRO A 171 -2.65 -11.31 9.72
C PRO A 171 -3.79 -10.54 10.38
N SER A 172 -3.42 -9.57 11.20
CA SER A 172 -4.31 -8.78 12.04
C SER A 172 -3.68 -7.43 12.34
N ARG A 173 -4.42 -6.53 12.97
CA ARG A 173 -3.87 -5.26 13.49
C ARG A 173 -2.68 -5.45 14.42
N ASN A 174 -2.68 -6.50 15.26
CA ASN A 174 -1.56 -6.77 16.16
C ASN A 174 -0.29 -7.18 15.40
N THR A 175 -0.44 -8.00 14.34
CA THR A 175 0.70 -8.38 13.50
C THR A 175 1.18 -7.22 12.63
N ASP A 176 0.30 -6.29 12.23
CA ASP A 176 0.69 -5.04 11.60
C ASP A 176 1.57 -4.18 12.52
N LEU A 177 1.26 -4.11 13.83
CA LEU A 177 2.09 -3.37 14.79
C LEU A 177 3.51 -3.94 14.89
N PHE A 178 3.66 -5.27 14.84
CA PHE A 178 4.98 -5.89 14.76
C PHE A 178 5.71 -5.47 13.47
N SER A 179 5.05 -5.59 12.32
CA SER A 179 5.62 -5.22 11.02
C SER A 179 6.01 -3.74 10.96
N LEU A 180 5.19 -2.86 11.56
CA LEU A 180 5.49 -1.43 11.67
C LEU A 180 6.70 -1.18 12.58
N ALA A 181 6.79 -1.85 13.72
CA ALA A 181 7.95 -1.74 14.61
C ALA A 181 9.25 -2.16 13.90
N VAL A 182 9.21 -3.24 13.13
CA VAL A 182 10.36 -3.67 12.30
C VAL A 182 10.71 -2.59 11.27
N LEU A 183 9.70 -2.03 10.57
CA LEU A 183 9.91 -0.97 9.58
C LEU A 183 10.57 0.27 10.19
N LEU A 184 10.15 0.67 11.38
CA LEU A 184 10.64 1.86 12.08
C LEU A 184 12.02 1.67 12.73
N PHE A 185 12.43 0.42 12.97
CA PHE A 185 13.74 0.08 13.52
C PHE A 185 14.86 0.25 12.49
N TYR A 186 14.58 0.00 11.23
CA TYR A 186 15.53 0.15 10.14
C TYR A 186 15.75 1.62 9.74
#